data_ebbbd480eaa9376f586db0706c058329
#
_entry.id   ebbbd480eaa9376f586db0706c058329
#
_cell.length_a   1.000
_cell.length_b   1.000
_cell.length_c   1.000
_cell.angle_alpha   90.00
_cell.angle_beta   90.00
_cell.angle_gamma   90.00
#
_symmetry.space_group_name_H-M   'P 1'
#
loop_
_entity.id
_entity.type
_entity.pdbx_description
1 polymer ?
#
loop_
_entity_poly.entity_id
_entity_poly.type
_entity_poly.pdbx_seq_one_letter_code
_entity_poly.pdbx_strand_id
1 'polypeptide(L)'
;MQTLLDIEEIKQLKARYFRGIDTCNLELLKTVLADAVHIRFDSPTYQYEINGIDEAMNFYRNAFTHRRFGMHHGHTPEIRVDGDTATGIWYLNDLFINLDEQTILTGSALYEDCYTRVAGQWRVQRTGYKRLL
;
A
#
# COMPACT_ATOMS: atom_id res chain seq x y z
N MET A 1 22.47 14.04 -0.19
CA MET A 1 22.53 12.83 -1.04
C MET A 1 21.79 11.65 -0.43
N GLN A 2 21.99 11.37 0.85
CA GLN A 2 21.30 10.25 1.51
C GLN A 2 19.77 10.41 1.46
N THR A 3 19.26 11.61 1.69
CA THR A 3 17.82 11.87 1.62
C THR A 3 17.23 11.54 0.24
N LEU A 4 17.94 11.87 -0.84
CA LEU A 4 17.48 11.55 -2.19
C LEU A 4 17.48 10.04 -2.43
N LEU A 5 18.46 9.31 -1.92
CA LEU A 5 18.51 7.86 -2.01
C LEU A 5 17.36 7.23 -1.22
N ASP A 6 17.10 7.73 -0.03
CA ASP A 6 16.00 7.25 0.81
C ASP A 6 14.65 7.47 0.14
N ILE A 7 14.43 8.63 -0.46
CA ILE A 7 13.19 8.93 -1.20
C ILE A 7 13.03 7.94 -2.36
N GLU A 8 14.09 7.68 -3.12
CA GLU A 8 14.04 6.73 -4.23
C GLU A 8 13.74 5.31 -3.74
N GLU A 9 14.36 4.87 -2.64
CA GLU A 9 14.07 3.56 -2.04
C GLU A 9 12.62 3.44 -1.58
N ILE A 10 12.07 4.50 -0.99
CA ILE A 10 10.68 4.53 -0.55
C ILE A 10 9.72 4.46 -1.75
N LYS A 11 10.04 5.13 -2.85
CA LYS A 11 9.25 5.01 -4.08
C LYS A 11 9.25 3.57 -4.60
N GLN A 12 10.40 2.91 -4.60
CA GLN A 12 10.50 1.51 -5.00
C GLN A 12 9.75 0.59 -4.02
N LEU A 13 9.81 0.90 -2.74
CA LEU A 13 9.03 0.17 -1.73
C LEU A 13 7.53 0.25 -2.02
N LYS A 14 7.03 1.44 -2.33
CA LYS A 14 5.62 1.63 -2.69
C LYS A 14 5.25 0.90 -3.97
N ALA A 15 6.15 0.87 -4.94
CA ALA A 15 5.96 0.11 -6.18
C ALA A 15 5.81 -1.39 -5.89
N ARG A 16 6.64 -1.94 -5.00
CA ARG A 16 6.54 -3.35 -4.59
C ARG A 16 5.25 -3.62 -3.81
N TYR A 17 4.80 -2.66 -3.00
CA TYR A 17 3.51 -2.76 -2.31
C TYR A 17 2.37 -2.95 -3.30
N PHE A 18 2.26 -2.07 -4.28
CA PHE A 18 1.20 -2.18 -5.30
C PHE A 18 1.32 -3.47 -6.12
N ARG A 19 2.53 -3.82 -6.54
CA ARG A 19 2.74 -5.04 -7.31
C ARG A 19 2.40 -6.29 -6.51
N GLY A 20 2.72 -6.30 -5.22
CA GLY A 20 2.37 -7.41 -4.34
C GLY A 20 0.86 -7.62 -4.24
N ILE A 21 0.10 -6.54 -4.16
CA ILE A 21 -1.36 -6.61 -4.15
C ILE A 21 -1.89 -7.06 -5.51
N ASP A 22 -1.46 -6.38 -6.58
CA ASP A 22 -2.00 -6.59 -7.93
C ASP A 22 -1.72 -7.97 -8.49
N THR A 23 -0.61 -8.60 -8.06
CA THR A 23 -0.22 -9.94 -8.50
C THR A 23 -0.54 -11.02 -7.47
N CYS A 24 -1.24 -10.67 -6.39
CA CYS A 24 -1.57 -11.60 -5.29
C CYS A 24 -0.32 -12.26 -4.71
N ASN A 25 0.77 -11.53 -4.60
CA ASN A 25 2.06 -12.01 -4.13
C ASN A 25 2.27 -11.66 -2.66
N LEU A 26 1.78 -12.52 -1.77
CA LEU A 26 1.87 -12.30 -0.32
C LEU A 26 3.31 -12.30 0.18
N GLU A 27 4.18 -13.12 -0.42
CA GLU A 27 5.59 -13.16 -0.01
C GLU A 27 6.27 -11.82 -0.28
N LEU A 28 5.95 -11.18 -1.41
CA LEU A 28 6.46 -9.84 -1.70
C LEU A 28 5.94 -8.82 -0.67
N LEU A 29 4.65 -8.88 -0.33
CA LEU A 29 4.06 -7.98 0.66
C LEU A 29 4.72 -8.11 2.03
N LYS A 30 5.10 -9.32 2.44
CA LYS A 30 5.83 -9.55 3.70
C LYS A 30 7.18 -8.84 3.72
N THR A 31 7.81 -8.66 2.58
CA THR A 31 9.09 -7.92 2.51
C THR A 31 8.92 -6.41 2.55
N VAL A 32 7.71 -5.93 2.31
CA VAL A 32 7.38 -4.51 2.24
C VAL A 32 6.84 -3.97 3.57
N LEU A 33 5.98 -4.74 4.23
CA LEU A 33 5.28 -4.31 5.43
C LEU A 33 6.10 -4.60 6.68
N ALA A 34 6.11 -3.67 7.64
CA ALA A 34 6.70 -3.90 8.95
C ALA A 34 5.83 -4.88 9.75
N ASP A 35 6.45 -5.59 10.71
CA ASP A 35 5.73 -6.58 11.52
C ASP A 35 4.54 -5.99 12.28
N ALA A 36 4.69 -4.76 12.79
CA ALA A 36 3.65 -4.05 13.54
C ALA A 36 2.90 -3.05 12.66
N VAL A 37 2.76 -3.33 11.37
CA VAL A 37 2.09 -2.42 10.42
C VAL A 37 0.66 -2.12 10.86
N HIS A 38 0.26 -0.87 10.69
CA HIS A 38 -1.12 -0.43 10.87
C HIS A 38 -1.67 0.03 9.52
N ILE A 39 -2.83 -0.50 9.14
CA ILE A 39 -3.46 -0.18 7.86
C ILE A 39 -4.90 0.29 8.11
N ARG A 40 -5.27 1.39 7.47
CA ARG A 40 -6.64 1.90 7.55
C ARG A 40 -7.13 2.32 6.17
N PHE A 41 -8.25 1.74 5.74
CA PHE A 41 -8.92 2.11 4.50
C PHE A 41 -10.25 2.78 4.82
N ASP A 42 -10.44 4.01 4.34
CA ASP A 42 -11.67 4.78 4.50
C ASP A 42 -12.35 5.02 3.17
N SER A 43 -13.59 4.63 3.09
CA SER A 43 -14.48 4.85 1.96
C SER A 43 -15.87 5.19 2.48
N PRO A 44 -16.72 5.87 1.71
CA PRO A 44 -18.11 6.07 2.10
C PRO A 44 -18.89 4.79 2.36
N THR A 45 -18.48 3.67 1.74
CA THR A 45 -19.22 2.40 1.81
C THR A 45 -18.53 1.32 2.63
N TYR A 46 -17.26 1.51 2.98
CA TYR A 46 -16.53 0.54 3.82
C TYR A 46 -15.43 1.23 4.62
N GLN A 47 -15.08 0.62 5.73
CA GLN A 47 -13.93 1.00 6.54
C GLN A 47 -13.24 -0.25 7.02
N TYR A 48 -11.92 -0.30 6.91
CA TYR A 48 -11.09 -1.39 7.43
C TYR A 48 -9.99 -0.83 8.30
N GLU A 49 -9.73 -1.50 9.40
CA GLU A 49 -8.60 -1.22 10.26
C GLU A 49 -7.90 -2.54 10.56
N ILE A 50 -6.61 -2.61 10.25
CA ILE A 50 -5.82 -3.83 10.26
C ILE A 50 -4.56 -3.57 11.07
N ASN A 51 -4.26 -4.45 12.02
CA ASN A 51 -3.12 -4.31 12.93
C ASN A 51 -2.21 -5.52 12.81
N GLY A 52 -0.98 -5.30 12.43
CA GLY A 52 0.06 -6.32 12.37
C GLY A 52 0.09 -7.09 11.07
N ILE A 53 1.25 -7.72 10.84
CA ILE A 53 1.53 -8.42 9.58
C ILE A 53 0.59 -9.61 9.34
N ASP A 54 0.22 -10.34 10.39
CA ASP A 54 -0.64 -11.52 10.24
C ASP A 54 -2.05 -11.13 9.80
N GLU A 55 -2.63 -10.10 10.42
CA GLU A 55 -3.92 -9.57 9.98
C GLU A 55 -3.84 -9.01 8.57
N ALA A 56 -2.74 -8.32 8.24
CA ALA A 56 -2.53 -7.76 6.91
C ALA A 56 -2.50 -8.87 5.84
N MET A 57 -1.75 -9.93 6.08
CA MET A 57 -1.67 -11.05 5.13
C MET A 57 -3.03 -11.72 4.95
N ASN A 58 -3.76 -11.90 6.04
CA ASN A 58 -5.10 -12.46 5.97
C ASN A 58 -6.06 -11.58 5.17
N PHE A 59 -5.98 -10.25 5.39
CA PHE A 59 -6.80 -9.29 4.65
C PHE A 59 -6.51 -9.35 3.15
N TYR A 60 -5.25 -9.25 2.75
CA TYR A 60 -4.88 -9.23 1.32
C TYR A 60 -5.18 -10.58 0.65
N ARG A 61 -4.98 -11.69 1.34
CA ARG A 61 -5.32 -13.02 0.81
C ARG A 61 -6.80 -13.12 0.46
N ASN A 62 -7.66 -12.57 1.30
CA ASN A 62 -9.11 -12.65 1.12
C ASN A 62 -9.67 -11.59 0.18
N ALA A 63 -9.06 -10.40 0.17
CA ALA A 63 -9.54 -9.27 -0.63
C ALA A 63 -9.17 -9.38 -2.11
N PHE A 64 -8.05 -10.02 -2.43
CA PHE A 64 -7.50 -10.09 -3.78
C PHE A 64 -7.19 -11.51 -4.18
N THR A 65 -7.70 -11.92 -5.32
CA THR A 65 -7.51 -13.24 -5.91
C THR A 65 -7.28 -13.11 -7.41
N HIS A 66 -6.98 -14.20 -8.11
CA HIS A 66 -6.85 -14.17 -9.57
C HIS A 66 -8.18 -13.90 -10.29
N ARG A 67 -9.29 -13.92 -9.57
CA ARG A 67 -10.62 -13.60 -10.11
C ARG A 67 -11.15 -12.26 -9.63
N ARG A 68 -10.54 -11.69 -8.60
CA ARG A 68 -10.90 -10.39 -8.04
C ARG A 68 -9.60 -9.68 -7.70
N PHE A 69 -9.11 -8.84 -8.60
CA PHE A 69 -7.80 -8.24 -8.47
C PHE A 69 -7.81 -6.76 -8.81
N GLY A 70 -6.78 -6.08 -8.36
CA GLY A 70 -6.62 -4.66 -8.56
C GLY A 70 -5.54 -4.30 -9.56
N MET A 71 -5.61 -3.06 -10.04
CA MET A 71 -4.50 -2.38 -10.69
C MET A 71 -4.35 -1.03 -10.00
N HIS A 72 -3.28 -0.87 -9.27
CA HIS A 72 -3.01 0.33 -8.49
C HIS A 72 -2.02 1.22 -9.20
N HIS A 73 -2.38 2.48 -9.40
CA HIS A 73 -1.50 3.49 -9.98
C HIS A 73 -1.31 4.61 -8.97
N GLY A 74 -0.22 4.51 -8.20
CA GLY A 74 0.19 5.56 -7.29
C GLY A 74 1.03 6.58 -8.02
N HIS A 75 0.77 7.87 -7.78
CA HIS A 75 1.50 8.94 -8.46
C HIS A 75 1.60 10.19 -7.61
N THR A 76 2.40 11.12 -8.08
CA THR A 76 2.57 12.47 -7.50
C THR A 76 2.89 12.41 -6.01
N PRO A 77 3.93 11.63 -5.58
CA PRO A 77 4.21 11.49 -4.16
C PRO A 77 4.87 12.72 -3.56
N GLU A 78 4.54 12.98 -2.29
CA GLU A 78 5.28 13.88 -1.43
C GLU A 78 5.88 13.06 -0.31
N ILE A 79 7.20 12.94 -0.27
CA ILE A 79 7.91 12.11 0.70
C ILE A 79 8.85 12.97 1.52
N ARG A 80 8.78 12.83 2.85
CA ARG A 80 9.67 13.52 3.79
C ARG A 80 10.40 12.48 4.62
N VAL A 81 11.71 12.60 4.68
CA VAL A 81 12.58 11.69 5.44
C VAL A 81 13.13 12.42 6.65
N ASP A 82 13.08 11.76 7.80
CA ASP A 82 13.66 12.24 9.05
C ASP A 82 14.40 11.07 9.72
N GLY A 83 15.70 10.93 9.43
CA GLY A 83 16.51 9.83 9.93
C GLY A 83 15.98 8.48 9.48
N ASP A 84 15.58 7.65 10.43
CA ASP A 84 15.09 6.29 10.18
C ASP A 84 13.56 6.21 10.04
N THR A 85 12.90 7.36 9.96
CA THR A 85 11.46 7.45 9.72
C THR A 85 11.17 8.36 8.54
N ALA A 86 10.04 8.13 7.90
CA ALA A 86 9.59 8.96 6.79
C ALA A 86 8.08 8.94 6.69
N THR A 87 7.55 9.95 6.00
CA THR A 87 6.12 10.02 5.66
C THR A 87 5.95 10.20 4.17
N GLY A 88 4.81 9.79 3.64
CA GLY A 88 4.49 9.98 2.23
C GLY A 88 3.00 10.15 2.01
N ILE A 89 2.68 10.99 1.05
CA ILE A 89 1.31 11.18 0.55
C ILE A 89 1.34 10.83 -0.92
N TRP A 90 0.41 9.96 -1.36
CA TRP A 90 0.33 9.51 -2.75
C TRP A 90 -1.08 9.69 -3.27
N TYR A 91 -1.22 10.15 -4.49
CA TYR A 91 -2.48 9.97 -5.21
C TYR A 91 -2.58 8.53 -5.70
N LEU A 92 -3.78 7.99 -5.67
CA LEU A 92 -4.10 6.68 -6.20
C LEU A 92 -5.19 6.79 -7.25
N ASN A 93 -4.96 6.19 -8.40
CA ASN A 93 -6.02 5.78 -9.32
C ASN A 93 -5.99 4.26 -9.36
N ASP A 94 -7.13 3.63 -9.20
CA ASP A 94 -7.17 2.18 -9.19
C ASP A 94 -8.34 1.62 -9.99
N LEU A 95 -8.14 0.41 -10.45
CA LEU A 95 -9.16 -0.45 -11.01
C LEU A 95 -9.36 -1.64 -10.08
N PHE A 96 -10.59 -2.07 -9.91
CA PHE A 96 -10.89 -3.33 -9.26
C PHE A 96 -11.72 -4.17 -10.21
N ILE A 97 -11.16 -5.30 -10.61
CA ILE A 97 -11.71 -6.18 -11.62
C ILE A 97 -12.29 -7.40 -10.93
N ASN A 98 -13.58 -7.66 -11.15
CA ASN A 98 -14.26 -8.84 -10.65
C ASN A 98 -14.70 -9.67 -11.85
N LEU A 99 -14.00 -10.77 -12.12
CA LEU A 99 -14.27 -11.63 -13.26
C LEU A 99 -15.57 -12.41 -13.08
N ASP A 100 -15.96 -12.75 -11.86
CA ASP A 100 -17.18 -13.51 -11.59
C ASP A 100 -18.41 -12.65 -11.87
N GLU A 101 -18.38 -11.39 -11.50
CA GLU A 101 -19.49 -10.45 -11.75
C GLU A 101 -19.36 -9.71 -13.08
N GLN A 102 -18.22 -9.85 -13.76
CA GLN A 102 -17.89 -9.14 -15.00
C GLN A 102 -17.99 -7.63 -14.85
N THR A 103 -17.41 -7.12 -13.73
CA THR A 103 -17.42 -5.70 -13.42
C THR A 103 -16.02 -5.14 -13.33
N ILE A 104 -15.89 -3.86 -13.64
CA ILE A 104 -14.70 -3.06 -13.41
C ILE A 104 -15.12 -1.82 -12.65
N LEU A 105 -14.59 -1.64 -11.45
CA LEU A 105 -14.76 -0.42 -10.68
C LEU A 105 -13.50 0.43 -10.81
N THR A 106 -13.67 1.72 -11.00
CA THR A 106 -12.58 2.68 -11.01
C THR A 106 -12.72 3.61 -9.83
N GLY A 107 -11.60 4.04 -9.28
CA GLY A 107 -11.63 4.94 -8.15
C GLY A 107 -10.40 5.81 -8.04
N SER A 108 -10.47 6.75 -7.12
CA SER A 108 -9.33 7.58 -6.74
C SER A 108 -9.29 7.74 -5.22
N ALA A 109 -8.08 7.92 -4.69
CA ALA A 109 -7.86 8.05 -3.26
C ALA A 109 -6.57 8.81 -2.98
N LEU A 110 -6.40 9.17 -1.71
CA LEU A 110 -5.13 9.64 -1.18
C LEU A 110 -4.62 8.62 -0.18
N TYR A 111 -3.40 8.13 -0.39
CA TYR A 111 -2.66 7.37 0.61
C TYR A 111 -1.91 8.30 1.53
N GLU A 112 -1.91 7.97 2.80
CA GLU A 112 -1.03 8.57 3.79
C GLU A 112 -0.21 7.45 4.42
N ASP A 113 1.11 7.52 4.23
CA ASP A 113 2.02 6.46 4.65
C ASP A 113 3.01 6.97 5.69
N CYS A 114 3.41 6.07 6.59
CA CYS A 114 4.60 6.21 7.41
C CYS A 114 5.52 5.05 7.14
N TYR A 115 6.81 5.34 7.05
CA TYR A 115 7.85 4.35 6.77
C TYR A 115 8.85 4.32 7.90
N THR A 116 9.44 3.16 8.11
CA THR A 116 10.50 2.98 9.11
C THR A 116 11.65 2.18 8.48
N ARG A 117 12.88 2.51 8.87
CA ARG A 117 14.06 1.77 8.44
C ARG A 117 14.43 0.77 9.53
N VAL A 118 14.39 -0.51 9.18
CA VAL A 118 14.68 -1.62 10.08
C VAL A 118 15.82 -2.43 9.46
N ALA A 119 16.89 -2.61 10.20
CA ALA A 119 18.09 -3.33 9.72
C ALA A 119 18.57 -2.80 8.36
N GLY A 120 18.57 -1.48 8.19
CA GLY A 120 19.05 -0.81 6.98
C GLY A 120 18.06 -0.82 5.82
N GLN A 121 16.85 -1.34 5.99
CA GLN A 121 15.85 -1.43 4.94
C GLN A 121 14.58 -0.69 5.31
N TRP A 122 14.03 0.06 4.36
CA TRP A 122 12.76 0.73 4.54
C TRP A 122 11.61 -0.27 4.50
N ARG A 123 10.64 -0.05 5.39
CA ARG A 123 9.41 -0.83 5.48
C ARG A 123 8.23 0.12 5.65
N VAL A 124 7.05 -0.32 5.22
CA VAL A 124 5.82 0.42 5.48
C VAL A 124 5.36 0.12 6.90
N GLN A 125 5.38 1.15 7.76
CA GLN A 125 4.92 1.05 9.15
C GLN A 125 3.43 1.35 9.25
N ARG A 126 2.95 2.28 8.45
CA ARG A 126 1.54 2.67 8.39
C ARG A 126 1.19 2.99 6.96
N THR A 127 0.05 2.50 6.52
CA THR A 127 -0.49 2.84 5.21
C THR A 127 -2.01 2.83 5.26
N GLY A 128 -2.60 3.36 4.23
CA GLY A 128 -4.02 3.36 4.06
C GLY A 128 -4.44 4.55 3.22
N TYR A 129 -5.67 4.50 2.79
CA TYR A 129 -6.17 5.56 1.93
C TYR A 129 -7.52 6.06 2.40
N LYS A 130 -7.83 7.25 1.93
CA LYS A 130 -9.14 7.85 2.02
C LYS A 130 -9.65 8.06 0.59
N ARG A 131 -10.79 7.50 0.27
CA ARG A 131 -11.37 7.61 -1.05
C ARG A 131 -11.77 9.05 -1.35
N LEU A 132 -11.44 9.52 -2.55
CA LEU A 132 -11.89 10.78 -3.11
C LEU A 132 -13.14 10.56 -3.97
N LEU A 133 -13.20 9.43 -4.62
CA LEU A 133 -14.35 8.97 -5.41
C LEU A 133 -14.55 7.47 -5.23
#